data_ed0dc42fd1fe65ff59ce3d16c9a99e03
#
_entry.id   ed0dc42fd1fe65ff59ce3d16c9a99e03
#
_cell.length_a   1.000
_cell.length_b   1.000
_cell.length_c   1.000
_cell.angle_alpha   90.00
_cell.angle_beta   90.00
_cell.angle_gamma   90.00
#
_symmetry.space_group_name_H-M   'P 1'
#
loop_
_entity.id
_entity.type
_entity.pdbx_description
1 polymer ?
#
loop_
_entity_poly.entity_id
_entity_poly.type
_entity_poly.pdbx_seq_one_letter_code
_entity_poly.pdbx_strand_id
1 'polypeptide(L)'
;MDEYIVSARKYRPMSFDSVVGQQALTTTLKNAVKSGKLAHAYLFCGPRGVGKTTCARIFAKAINCEHPTADGEACNECESCKAFGEGRSYNIFELDAASNNSVENIKSLMDQTRIPPQVGRYKVFIIDEVHMLSTAAFNAFLKTLEEPPAHIIFILATTDKHKILPTILSRCQIYDFERMTVPNIINHLKRVAEKENIQFDEEALNVIAEKADGGMRDALSIFDQVASFSQGNITYQKVIEDLNVLDAENYFNIIDLALENKVSEIMVLLNSVIHKGFDGGHLVNGLASHVRNVLMAKDAQTLPLLEVSEQLRNRYQVQAQKCPVNFLYTALQIMNRCDVEYRQSSNKRLLVELTLIQVAQITQKDDDVPASGRSPKRLKSLFKNLILKAQQKPTPQVVGSLKRDDDAVRSSNVAETVSVEVVSSPERPVVETSGVRPKMNVPSGIPNSVNLGSLTMSFDNLLKTDKKKKQDEEVEITNKDEHEGFTQQDLVVSWRAMCSRMPERMQALSQRMKNITPTISEYPAILVLAGNNIQLNEMLAIKSRIRATLAKELRNGQIEVEIRLAKHEEIKPMLTPRESLSKLLETNHPVKKLIDTLGLCLD
;
A
#
# COMPACT_ATOMS: atom_id res chain seq x y z
N MET A 1 -18.53 13.92 39.52
CA MET A 1 -17.28 13.55 38.79
C MET A 1 -17.50 13.94 37.34
N ASP A 2 -16.81 14.96 36.90
CA ASP A 2 -16.88 15.32 35.48
C ASP A 2 -16.28 14.19 34.69
N GLU A 3 -17.08 13.62 33.76
CA GLU A 3 -16.66 12.52 32.92
C GLU A 3 -15.58 13.05 31.98
N TYR A 4 -14.39 12.47 32.00
CA TYR A 4 -13.28 12.89 31.14
C TYR A 4 -13.67 12.68 29.66
N ILE A 5 -13.79 13.77 28.92
CA ILE A 5 -14.08 13.76 27.49
C ILE A 5 -12.81 14.08 26.71
N VAL A 6 -12.38 13.15 25.84
CA VAL A 6 -11.21 13.33 24.95
C VAL A 6 -11.34 14.60 24.13
N SER A 7 -10.26 15.40 24.01
CA SER A 7 -10.25 16.70 23.32
C SER A 7 -10.73 16.61 21.87
N ALA A 8 -10.43 15.53 21.16
CA ALA A 8 -10.92 15.28 19.81
C ALA A 8 -12.46 15.24 19.70
N ARG A 9 -13.17 14.94 20.80
CA ARG A 9 -14.63 14.98 20.89
C ARG A 9 -15.12 16.30 21.48
N LYS A 10 -14.48 16.81 22.53
CA LYS A 10 -14.84 18.05 23.25
C LYS A 10 -14.72 19.28 22.35
N TYR A 11 -13.65 19.35 21.52
CA TYR A 11 -13.37 20.46 20.62
C TYR A 11 -13.79 20.19 19.16
N ARG A 12 -14.69 19.23 18.95
CA ARG A 12 -15.23 18.97 17.60
C ARG A 12 -16.01 20.21 17.13
N PRO A 13 -15.68 20.78 15.95
CA PRO A 13 -16.39 21.92 15.41
C PRO A 13 -17.90 21.73 15.32
N MET A 14 -18.67 22.75 15.70
CA MET A 14 -20.14 22.72 15.71
C MET A 14 -20.74 23.68 14.65
N SER A 15 -19.91 24.53 14.05
CA SER A 15 -20.25 25.50 13.01
C SER A 15 -19.20 25.47 11.90
N PHE A 16 -19.54 25.93 10.70
CA PHE A 16 -18.57 26.03 9.59
C PHE A 16 -17.42 26.97 9.91
N ASP A 17 -17.68 28.08 10.64
CA ASP A 17 -16.65 29.06 11.02
C ASP A 17 -15.62 28.49 12.02
N SER A 18 -16.01 27.47 12.77
CA SER A 18 -15.11 26.79 13.71
C SER A 18 -14.23 25.72 13.03
N VAL A 19 -14.50 25.39 11.76
CA VAL A 19 -13.68 24.43 11.00
C VAL A 19 -12.37 25.07 10.56
N VAL A 20 -11.26 24.49 10.97
CA VAL A 20 -9.92 24.99 10.66
C VAL A 20 -9.44 24.45 9.31
N GLY A 21 -8.77 25.29 8.52
CA GLY A 21 -8.02 24.87 7.32
C GLY A 21 -8.84 24.52 6.07
N GLN A 22 -10.21 24.62 6.11
CA GLN A 22 -11.09 24.24 5.00
C GLN A 22 -12.00 25.40 4.54
N GLN A 23 -11.49 26.64 4.53
CA GLN A 23 -12.30 27.86 4.33
C GLN A 23 -13.04 27.90 2.99
N ALA A 24 -12.37 27.56 1.88
CA ALA A 24 -12.98 27.56 0.55
C ALA A 24 -14.17 26.58 0.46
N LEU A 25 -14.00 25.40 1.04
CA LEU A 25 -14.99 24.34 1.08
C LEU A 25 -16.18 24.73 1.96
N THR A 26 -15.93 25.21 3.18
CA THR A 26 -16.99 25.64 4.10
C THR A 26 -17.79 26.81 3.53
N THR A 27 -17.15 27.77 2.86
CA THR A 27 -17.81 28.89 2.16
C THR A 27 -18.74 28.36 1.04
N THR A 28 -18.29 27.37 0.27
CA THR A 28 -19.09 26.79 -0.80
C THR A 28 -20.33 26.07 -0.23
N LEU A 29 -20.19 25.31 0.85
CA LEU A 29 -21.29 24.64 1.53
C LEU A 29 -22.28 25.66 2.14
N LYS A 30 -21.79 26.74 2.77
CA LYS A 30 -22.63 27.84 3.24
C LYS A 30 -23.47 28.47 2.13
N ASN A 31 -22.84 28.74 0.98
CA ASN A 31 -23.52 29.29 -0.17
C ASN A 31 -24.59 28.35 -0.74
N ALA A 32 -24.37 27.04 -0.72
CA ALA A 32 -25.37 26.05 -1.10
C ALA A 32 -26.60 26.10 -0.18
N VAL A 33 -26.40 26.21 1.14
CA VAL A 33 -27.48 26.35 2.13
C VAL A 33 -28.24 27.67 1.91
N LYS A 34 -27.53 28.79 1.76
CA LYS A 34 -28.12 30.14 1.52
C LYS A 34 -28.99 30.17 0.26
N SER A 35 -28.49 29.63 -0.84
CA SER A 35 -29.19 29.64 -2.13
C SER A 35 -30.31 28.64 -2.22
N GLY A 36 -30.41 27.67 -1.29
CA GLY A 36 -31.35 26.56 -1.34
C GLY A 36 -31.08 25.59 -2.51
N LYS A 37 -29.94 25.75 -3.23
CA LYS A 37 -29.56 24.88 -4.35
C LYS A 37 -28.73 23.73 -3.81
N LEU A 38 -29.42 22.69 -3.34
CA LEU A 38 -28.79 21.50 -2.78
C LEU A 38 -28.77 20.36 -3.81
N ALA A 39 -27.63 19.71 -3.93
CA ALA A 39 -27.52 18.47 -4.68
C ALA A 39 -28.11 17.31 -3.85
N HIS A 40 -28.55 16.25 -4.50
CA HIS A 40 -29.07 15.06 -3.82
C HIS A 40 -27.97 14.17 -3.24
N ALA A 41 -26.72 14.28 -3.72
CA ALA A 41 -25.60 13.52 -3.23
C ALA A 41 -24.31 14.33 -3.20
N TYR A 42 -23.60 14.24 -2.10
CA TYR A 42 -22.31 14.87 -1.85
C TYR A 42 -21.27 13.78 -1.54
N LEU A 43 -20.05 13.96 -2.03
CA LEU A 43 -18.94 13.06 -1.72
C LEU A 43 -17.77 13.88 -1.15
N PHE A 44 -17.45 13.66 0.13
CA PHE A 44 -16.35 14.28 0.85
C PHE A 44 -15.15 13.35 0.83
N CYS A 45 -14.11 13.72 0.09
CA CYS A 45 -12.89 12.96 -0.09
C CYS A 45 -11.73 13.61 0.66
N GLY A 46 -10.80 12.84 1.20
CA GLY A 46 -9.56 13.36 1.77
C GLY A 46 -9.02 12.52 2.93
N PRO A 47 -7.82 12.82 3.42
CA PRO A 47 -7.16 12.05 4.47
C PRO A 47 -7.98 11.89 5.74
N ARG A 48 -7.57 10.97 6.60
CA ARG A 48 -8.18 10.79 7.91
C ARG A 48 -7.94 12.02 8.80
N GLY A 49 -8.89 12.34 9.68
CA GLY A 49 -8.71 13.39 10.69
C GLY A 49 -8.88 14.84 10.21
N VAL A 50 -9.10 15.10 8.90
CA VAL A 50 -9.22 16.46 8.32
C VAL A 50 -10.59 17.11 8.49
N GLY A 51 -11.57 16.43 9.09
CA GLY A 51 -12.89 17.01 9.41
C GLY A 51 -14.03 16.65 8.47
N LYS A 52 -13.90 15.64 7.56
CA LYS A 52 -14.96 15.21 6.63
C LYS A 52 -16.30 14.95 7.30
N THR A 53 -16.34 14.01 8.25
CA THR A 53 -17.55 13.64 9.00
C THR A 53 -18.07 14.80 9.84
N THR A 54 -17.19 15.65 10.35
CA THR A 54 -17.57 16.87 11.10
C THR A 54 -18.29 17.87 10.19
N CYS A 55 -17.71 18.17 9.01
CA CYS A 55 -18.38 19.04 8.03
C CYS A 55 -19.69 18.44 7.53
N ALA A 56 -19.77 17.11 7.33
CA ALA A 56 -21.01 16.42 6.98
C ALA A 56 -22.10 16.65 8.02
N ARG A 57 -21.78 16.54 9.30
CA ARG A 57 -22.71 16.79 10.41
C ARG A 57 -23.17 18.25 10.49
N ILE A 58 -22.23 19.21 10.34
CA ILE A 58 -22.53 20.64 10.33
C ILE A 58 -23.45 20.96 9.14
N PHE A 59 -23.14 20.44 7.96
CA PHE A 59 -23.91 20.65 6.75
C PHE A 59 -25.31 20.05 6.86
N ALA A 60 -25.45 18.81 7.34
CA ALA A 60 -26.74 18.14 7.57
C ALA A 60 -27.61 18.93 8.56
N LYS A 61 -26.99 19.47 9.63
CA LYS A 61 -27.67 20.33 10.61
C LYS A 61 -28.15 21.64 9.98
N ALA A 62 -27.30 22.30 9.16
CA ALA A 62 -27.64 23.55 8.50
C ALA A 62 -28.76 23.41 7.48
N ILE A 63 -28.78 22.30 6.69
CA ILE A 63 -29.83 21.98 5.72
C ILE A 63 -31.20 21.84 6.39
N ASN A 64 -31.25 21.20 7.56
CA ASN A 64 -32.50 20.93 8.29
C ASN A 64 -32.86 22.01 9.33
N CYS A 65 -32.07 23.09 9.41
CA CYS A 65 -32.38 24.19 10.30
C CYS A 65 -33.61 24.97 9.82
N GLU A 66 -34.56 25.22 10.73
CA GLU A 66 -35.78 25.98 10.43
C GLU A 66 -35.48 27.48 10.19
N HIS A 67 -34.53 28.01 10.92
CA HIS A 67 -34.14 29.42 10.90
C HIS A 67 -32.63 29.55 10.69
N PRO A 68 -32.10 29.25 9.48
CA PRO A 68 -30.68 29.43 9.21
C PRO A 68 -30.30 30.91 9.34
N THR A 69 -29.09 31.17 9.82
CA THR A 69 -28.58 32.53 9.90
C THR A 69 -28.38 33.12 8.50
N ALA A 70 -28.27 34.47 8.41
CA ALA A 70 -27.98 35.15 7.15
C ALA A 70 -26.71 34.61 6.46
N ASP A 71 -25.81 33.99 7.21
CA ASP A 71 -24.56 33.39 6.74
C ASP A 71 -24.67 31.91 6.34
N GLY A 72 -25.84 31.30 6.45
CA GLY A 72 -26.08 29.89 6.10
C GLY A 72 -25.63 28.91 7.20
N GLU A 73 -25.43 29.38 8.42
CA GLU A 73 -25.17 28.56 9.59
C GLU A 73 -26.48 28.06 10.24
N ALA A 74 -26.42 26.97 10.98
CA ALA A 74 -27.52 26.51 11.78
C ALA A 74 -27.75 27.42 12.99
N CYS A 75 -29.01 27.74 13.33
CA CYS A 75 -29.35 28.61 14.48
C CYS A 75 -28.99 28.00 15.86
N ASN A 76 -28.84 26.69 15.96
CA ASN A 76 -28.60 25.93 17.20
C ASN A 76 -29.74 25.97 18.26
N GLU A 77 -30.84 26.68 18.00
CA GLU A 77 -31.93 26.93 18.95
C GLU A 77 -33.24 26.25 18.55
N CYS A 78 -33.49 26.04 17.26
CA CYS A 78 -34.72 25.37 16.79
C CYS A 78 -34.78 23.90 17.21
N GLU A 79 -35.95 23.31 17.15
CA GLU A 79 -36.22 21.93 17.56
C GLU A 79 -35.33 20.93 16.80
N SER A 80 -35.21 21.08 15.48
CA SER A 80 -34.32 20.26 14.66
C SER A 80 -32.86 20.35 15.07
N CYS A 81 -32.38 21.55 15.39
CA CYS A 81 -30.99 21.76 15.83
C CYS A 81 -30.69 21.13 17.20
N LYS A 82 -31.63 21.27 18.15
CA LYS A 82 -31.52 20.68 19.49
C LYS A 82 -31.58 19.16 19.43
N ALA A 83 -32.59 18.60 18.71
CA ALA A 83 -32.72 17.15 18.53
C ALA A 83 -31.47 16.51 17.95
N PHE A 84 -30.83 17.18 16.97
CA PHE A 84 -29.56 16.69 16.40
C PHE A 84 -28.39 16.80 17.39
N GLY A 85 -28.29 17.91 18.13
CA GLY A 85 -27.27 18.10 19.17
C GLY A 85 -27.30 17.02 20.26
N GLU A 86 -28.52 16.59 20.62
CA GLU A 86 -28.78 15.55 21.62
C GLU A 86 -28.74 14.11 21.06
N GLY A 87 -28.49 13.96 19.76
CA GLY A 87 -28.46 12.64 19.09
C GLY A 87 -29.81 11.98 18.91
N ARG A 88 -30.91 12.75 19.00
CA ARG A 88 -32.31 12.28 18.89
C ARG A 88 -32.99 12.66 17.56
N SER A 89 -32.21 13.06 16.55
CA SER A 89 -32.76 13.45 15.25
C SER A 89 -33.30 12.23 14.48
N TYR A 90 -34.55 12.31 14.04
CA TYR A 90 -35.17 11.32 13.15
C TYR A 90 -34.92 11.59 11.65
N ASN A 91 -34.25 12.71 11.33
CA ASN A 91 -34.02 13.14 9.95
C ASN A 91 -32.57 13.03 9.51
N ILE A 92 -31.63 12.89 10.45
CA ILE A 92 -30.20 12.78 10.14
C ILE A 92 -29.71 11.43 10.65
N PHE A 93 -29.33 10.56 9.72
CA PHE A 93 -28.83 9.23 9.98
C PHE A 93 -27.34 9.18 9.69
N GLU A 94 -26.56 8.69 10.64
CA GLU A 94 -25.11 8.52 10.48
C GLU A 94 -24.78 7.03 10.53
N LEU A 95 -24.13 6.53 9.48
CA LEU A 95 -23.74 5.14 9.30
C LEU A 95 -22.24 5.08 9.03
N ASP A 96 -21.53 4.24 9.72
CA ASP A 96 -20.15 3.87 9.40
C ASP A 96 -20.17 2.61 8.51
N ALA A 97 -19.69 2.74 7.29
CA ALA A 97 -19.65 1.64 6.33
C ALA A 97 -18.65 0.54 6.70
N ALA A 98 -17.64 0.83 7.54
CA ALA A 98 -16.73 -0.20 8.03
C ALA A 98 -17.43 -1.23 8.90
N SER A 99 -18.37 -0.76 9.74
CA SER A 99 -19.18 -1.60 10.64
C SER A 99 -20.44 -2.15 9.96
N ASN A 100 -20.93 -1.50 8.90
CA ASN A 100 -22.22 -1.80 8.24
C ASN A 100 -22.06 -1.98 6.72
N ASN A 101 -21.19 -2.90 6.30
CA ASN A 101 -20.84 -3.13 4.90
C ASN A 101 -21.73 -4.15 4.17
N SER A 102 -22.67 -4.79 4.86
CA SER A 102 -23.53 -5.82 4.29
C SER A 102 -24.61 -5.24 3.36
N VAL A 103 -25.08 -6.05 2.43
CA VAL A 103 -26.15 -5.69 1.50
C VAL A 103 -27.46 -5.47 2.24
N GLU A 104 -27.71 -6.23 3.29
CA GLU A 104 -28.92 -6.18 4.12
C GLU A 104 -29.00 -4.83 4.86
N ASN A 105 -27.88 -4.35 5.42
CA ASN A 105 -27.82 -3.07 6.11
C ASN A 105 -28.13 -1.92 5.15
N ILE A 106 -27.56 -1.95 3.95
CA ILE A 106 -27.82 -0.93 2.93
C ILE A 106 -29.25 -1.00 2.40
N LYS A 107 -29.83 -2.19 2.22
CA LYS A 107 -31.24 -2.33 1.85
C LYS A 107 -32.17 -1.75 2.91
N SER A 108 -31.94 -2.06 4.19
CA SER A 108 -32.69 -1.48 5.31
C SER A 108 -32.60 0.05 5.34
N LEU A 109 -31.40 0.60 5.06
CA LEU A 109 -31.21 2.04 4.93
C LEU A 109 -32.01 2.60 3.75
N MET A 110 -32.00 1.91 2.59
CA MET A 110 -32.76 2.33 1.41
C MET A 110 -34.26 2.28 1.63
N ASP A 111 -34.79 1.34 2.39
CA ASP A 111 -36.21 1.31 2.74
C ASP A 111 -36.59 2.51 3.61
N GLN A 112 -35.70 3.00 4.47
CA GLN A 112 -35.91 4.23 5.23
C GLN A 112 -35.97 5.49 4.35
N THR A 113 -35.35 5.48 3.15
CA THR A 113 -35.40 6.63 2.23
C THR A 113 -36.79 6.85 1.65
N ARG A 114 -37.65 5.85 1.64
CA ARG A 114 -39.04 5.95 1.14
C ARG A 114 -39.99 6.70 2.08
N ILE A 115 -39.58 6.82 3.35
CA ILE A 115 -40.40 7.47 4.39
C ILE A 115 -40.01 8.96 4.42
N PRO A 116 -40.95 9.90 4.17
CA PRO A 116 -40.67 11.32 4.23
C PRO A 116 -40.29 11.77 5.65
N PRO A 117 -39.59 12.91 5.80
CA PRO A 117 -39.27 13.46 7.09
C PRO A 117 -40.53 13.88 7.85
N GLN A 118 -40.57 13.65 9.17
CA GLN A 118 -41.69 14.06 10.03
C GLN A 118 -41.60 15.54 10.40
N VAL A 119 -40.36 16.04 10.61
CA VAL A 119 -40.06 17.43 10.98
C VAL A 119 -38.90 17.89 10.09
N GLY A 120 -38.98 19.13 9.54
CA GLY A 120 -37.93 19.65 8.65
C GLY A 120 -38.16 19.30 7.17
N ARG A 121 -37.20 19.68 6.31
CA ARG A 121 -37.37 19.59 4.84
C ARG A 121 -36.76 18.35 4.23
N TYR A 122 -35.62 17.89 4.80
CA TYR A 122 -34.82 16.84 4.20
C TYR A 122 -34.51 15.72 5.19
N LYS A 123 -34.39 14.52 4.67
CA LYS A 123 -33.82 13.38 5.38
C LYS A 123 -32.41 13.16 4.89
N VAL A 124 -31.43 13.29 5.76
CA VAL A 124 -30.00 13.28 5.40
C VAL A 124 -29.36 11.99 5.88
N PHE A 125 -28.68 11.31 4.98
CA PHE A 125 -27.92 10.10 5.27
C PHE A 125 -26.43 10.38 5.13
N ILE A 126 -25.70 10.33 6.24
CA ILE A 126 -24.26 10.46 6.29
C ILE A 126 -23.69 9.05 6.32
N ILE A 127 -22.91 8.67 5.30
CA ILE A 127 -22.24 7.38 5.21
C ILE A 127 -20.74 7.62 5.25
N ASP A 128 -20.13 7.28 6.39
CA ASP A 128 -18.67 7.43 6.57
C ASP A 128 -17.92 6.20 6.07
N GLU A 129 -16.68 6.38 5.65
CA GLU A 129 -15.80 5.39 5.02
C GLU A 129 -16.48 4.53 3.94
N VAL A 130 -17.25 5.21 3.08
CA VAL A 130 -18.12 4.57 2.06
C VAL A 130 -17.36 3.58 1.16
N HIS A 131 -16.05 3.73 1.00
CA HIS A 131 -15.20 2.80 0.23
C HIS A 131 -15.11 1.40 0.86
N MET A 132 -15.56 1.22 2.12
CA MET A 132 -15.62 -0.08 2.81
C MET A 132 -16.87 -0.90 2.45
N LEU A 133 -17.83 -0.30 1.74
CA LEU A 133 -19.00 -1.03 1.27
C LEU A 133 -18.63 -2.14 0.28
N SER A 134 -19.28 -3.29 0.37
CA SER A 134 -19.13 -4.36 -0.62
C SER A 134 -19.65 -3.92 -2.00
N THR A 135 -19.13 -4.52 -3.07
CA THR A 135 -19.58 -4.22 -4.44
C THR A 135 -21.08 -4.42 -4.63
N ALA A 136 -21.65 -5.42 -3.95
CA ALA A 136 -23.07 -5.69 -3.99
C ALA A 136 -23.91 -4.62 -3.24
N ALA A 137 -23.38 -4.09 -2.13
CA ALA A 137 -23.97 -2.97 -1.39
C ALA A 137 -23.92 -1.67 -2.21
N PHE A 138 -22.80 -1.40 -2.89
CA PHE A 138 -22.71 -0.28 -3.84
C PHE A 138 -23.75 -0.36 -4.95
N ASN A 139 -23.92 -1.52 -5.56
CA ASN A 139 -24.92 -1.71 -6.64
C ASN A 139 -26.37 -1.52 -6.14
N ALA A 140 -26.66 -1.92 -4.91
CA ALA A 140 -27.97 -1.67 -4.30
C ALA A 140 -28.21 -0.16 -4.06
N PHE A 141 -27.15 0.58 -3.73
CA PHE A 141 -27.18 2.01 -3.48
C PHE A 141 -27.32 2.84 -4.77
N LEU A 142 -26.71 2.39 -5.88
CA LEU A 142 -26.73 3.11 -7.18
C LEU A 142 -28.15 3.42 -7.65
N LYS A 143 -29.09 2.49 -7.49
CA LYS A 143 -30.49 2.71 -7.92
C LYS A 143 -31.12 3.93 -7.26
N THR A 144 -30.87 4.14 -5.97
CA THR A 144 -31.41 5.29 -5.23
C THR A 144 -30.63 6.58 -5.54
N LEU A 145 -29.37 6.49 -5.93
CA LEU A 145 -28.58 7.64 -6.39
C LEU A 145 -29.00 8.11 -7.80
N GLU A 146 -29.51 7.21 -8.64
CA GLU A 146 -30.00 7.55 -9.99
C GLU A 146 -31.34 8.25 -9.94
N GLU A 147 -32.27 7.78 -9.10
CA GLU A 147 -33.61 8.31 -8.92
C GLU A 147 -33.87 8.62 -7.44
N PRO A 148 -33.20 9.63 -6.86
CA PRO A 148 -33.35 9.95 -5.45
C PRO A 148 -34.71 10.60 -5.20
N PRO A 149 -35.44 10.22 -4.11
CA PRO A 149 -36.59 10.96 -3.66
C PRO A 149 -36.23 12.43 -3.34
N ALA A 150 -37.10 13.37 -3.69
CA ALA A 150 -36.82 14.81 -3.58
C ALA A 150 -36.47 15.30 -2.15
N HIS A 151 -36.87 14.54 -1.14
CA HIS A 151 -36.61 14.85 0.28
C HIS A 151 -35.34 14.22 0.83
N ILE A 152 -34.53 13.50 0.00
CA ILE A 152 -33.36 12.78 0.45
C ILE A 152 -32.07 13.52 0.01
N ILE A 153 -31.12 13.60 0.95
CA ILE A 153 -29.76 14.05 0.66
C ILE A 153 -28.78 13.02 1.22
N PHE A 154 -27.85 12.57 0.37
CA PHE A 154 -26.76 11.70 0.77
C PHE A 154 -25.48 12.51 0.94
N ILE A 155 -24.75 12.27 2.04
CA ILE A 155 -23.42 12.81 2.27
C ILE A 155 -22.49 11.62 2.51
N LEU A 156 -21.70 11.30 1.50
CA LEU A 156 -20.75 10.20 1.52
C LEU A 156 -19.39 10.74 1.93
N ALA A 157 -18.70 10.07 2.83
CA ALA A 157 -17.33 10.41 3.20
C ALA A 157 -16.37 9.24 2.93
N THR A 158 -15.18 9.53 2.42
CA THR A 158 -14.16 8.53 2.13
C THR A 158 -12.75 9.05 2.37
N THR A 159 -11.87 8.18 2.84
CA THR A 159 -10.42 8.45 2.88
C THR A 159 -9.74 8.10 1.55
N ASP A 160 -10.36 7.26 0.72
CA ASP A 160 -9.78 6.78 -0.54
C ASP A 160 -10.75 6.97 -1.72
N LYS A 161 -10.56 8.07 -2.46
CA LYS A 161 -11.37 8.41 -3.64
C LYS A 161 -11.22 7.37 -4.76
N HIS A 162 -10.05 6.74 -4.88
CA HIS A 162 -9.75 5.79 -5.96
C HIS A 162 -10.51 4.47 -5.84
N LYS A 163 -10.97 4.13 -4.64
CA LYS A 163 -11.79 2.94 -4.39
C LYS A 163 -13.27 3.15 -4.70
N ILE A 164 -13.70 4.38 -4.94
CA ILE A 164 -15.09 4.69 -5.26
C ILE A 164 -15.37 4.45 -6.73
N LEU A 165 -16.48 3.78 -7.02
CA LEU A 165 -16.88 3.47 -8.39
C LEU A 165 -17.13 4.76 -9.21
N PRO A 166 -16.66 4.83 -10.47
CA PRO A 166 -16.89 5.99 -11.34
C PRO A 166 -18.38 6.32 -11.53
N THR A 167 -19.24 5.33 -11.44
CA THR A 167 -20.71 5.48 -11.50
C THR A 167 -21.26 6.30 -10.36
N ILE A 168 -20.65 6.24 -9.16
CA ILE A 168 -21.02 7.07 -8.00
C ILE A 168 -20.40 8.45 -8.12
N LEU A 169 -19.11 8.53 -8.52
CA LEU A 169 -18.43 9.82 -8.71
C LEU A 169 -19.19 10.75 -9.67
N SER A 170 -19.75 10.20 -10.75
CA SER A 170 -20.52 10.99 -11.75
C SER A 170 -21.86 11.52 -11.24
N ARG A 171 -22.38 11.01 -10.12
CA ARG A 171 -23.69 11.38 -9.53
C ARG A 171 -23.58 12.20 -8.25
N CYS A 172 -22.37 12.37 -7.74
CA CYS A 172 -22.11 13.13 -6.53
C CYS A 172 -21.42 14.46 -6.82
N GLN A 173 -21.75 15.47 -6.05
CA GLN A 173 -20.94 16.68 -5.98
C GLN A 173 -19.75 16.41 -5.09
N ILE A 174 -18.54 16.48 -5.67
CA ILE A 174 -17.29 16.07 -5.00
C ILE A 174 -16.66 17.28 -4.31
N TYR A 175 -16.22 17.07 -3.07
CA TYR A 175 -15.46 18.03 -2.25
C TYR A 175 -14.20 17.35 -1.75
N ASP A 176 -13.05 17.86 -2.18
CA ASP A 176 -11.75 17.33 -1.78
C ASP A 176 -11.24 18.13 -0.57
N PHE A 177 -11.09 17.45 0.57
CA PHE A 177 -10.54 17.98 1.81
C PHE A 177 -9.03 17.86 1.79
N GLU A 178 -8.35 18.95 2.04
CA GLU A 178 -6.90 19.02 2.08
C GLU A 178 -6.35 18.70 3.48
N ARG A 179 -5.09 18.31 3.55
CA ARG A 179 -4.36 18.21 4.81
C ARG A 179 -4.24 19.59 5.44
N MET A 180 -4.35 19.66 6.76
CA MET A 180 -4.14 20.90 7.47
C MET A 180 -2.65 21.24 7.53
N THR A 181 -2.31 22.50 7.36
CA THR A 181 -0.92 22.96 7.51
C THR A 181 -0.50 22.93 8.98
N VAL A 182 0.79 22.70 9.22
CA VAL A 182 1.37 22.68 10.58
C VAL A 182 1.03 23.95 11.37
N PRO A 183 1.13 25.17 10.81
CA PRO A 183 0.75 26.40 11.52
C PRO A 183 -0.73 26.42 11.97
N ASN A 184 -1.65 25.91 11.13
CA ASN A 184 -3.06 25.86 11.47
C ASN A 184 -3.33 24.91 12.64
N ILE A 185 -2.65 23.77 12.67
CA ILE A 185 -2.74 22.80 13.77
C ILE A 185 -2.19 23.41 15.06
N ILE A 186 -0.99 24.00 15.02
CA ILE A 186 -0.38 24.65 16.18
C ILE A 186 -1.30 25.74 16.76
N ASN A 187 -1.84 26.62 15.91
CA ASN A 187 -2.75 27.68 16.34
C ASN A 187 -4.01 27.12 17.01
N HIS A 188 -4.51 25.98 16.53
CA HIS A 188 -5.66 25.33 17.17
C HIS A 188 -5.28 24.69 18.50
N LEU A 189 -4.14 23.98 18.55
CA LEU A 189 -3.64 23.37 19.79
C LEU A 189 -3.34 24.42 20.88
N LYS A 190 -2.79 25.59 20.53
CA LYS A 190 -2.61 26.73 21.45
C LYS A 190 -3.92 27.14 22.09
N ARG A 191 -4.98 27.35 21.28
CA ARG A 191 -6.33 27.70 21.78
C ARG A 191 -6.91 26.63 22.70
N VAL A 192 -6.65 25.35 22.40
CA VAL A 192 -7.10 24.24 23.24
C VAL A 192 -6.31 24.23 24.56
N ALA A 193 -4.99 24.37 24.52
CA ALA A 193 -4.14 24.42 25.70
C ALA A 193 -4.51 25.58 26.65
N GLU A 194 -4.78 26.77 26.09
CA GLU A 194 -5.26 27.94 26.86
C GLU A 194 -6.60 27.67 27.55
N LYS A 195 -7.55 27.00 26.86
CA LYS A 195 -8.85 26.65 27.44
C LYS A 195 -8.77 25.58 28.52
N GLU A 196 -7.82 24.67 28.42
CA GLU A 196 -7.59 23.60 29.40
C GLU A 196 -6.59 24.02 30.51
N ASN A 197 -6.06 25.27 30.46
CA ASN A 197 -5.02 25.77 31.38
C ASN A 197 -3.75 24.89 31.40
N ILE A 198 -3.35 24.36 30.26
CA ILE A 198 -2.16 23.53 30.07
C ILE A 198 -1.00 24.44 29.65
N GLN A 199 0.14 24.33 30.37
CA GLN A 199 1.36 25.01 29.96
C GLN A 199 2.05 24.25 28.81
N PHE A 200 2.59 24.96 27.83
CA PHE A 200 3.19 24.34 26.66
C PHE A 200 4.38 25.15 26.13
N ASP A 201 5.33 24.42 25.56
CA ASP A 201 6.39 24.96 24.71
C ASP A 201 5.92 24.97 23.25
N GLU A 202 6.23 26.00 22.48
CA GLU A 202 5.83 26.09 21.08
C GLU A 202 6.48 25.00 20.23
N GLU A 203 7.74 24.66 20.51
CA GLU A 203 8.46 23.56 19.86
C GLU A 203 7.83 22.20 20.12
N ALA A 204 7.27 22.00 21.31
CA ALA A 204 6.52 20.79 21.66
C ALA A 204 5.26 20.63 20.81
N LEU A 205 4.50 21.72 20.62
CA LEU A 205 3.32 21.71 19.76
C LEU A 205 3.66 21.51 18.28
N ASN A 206 4.83 21.97 17.85
CA ASN A 206 5.31 21.72 16.48
C ASN A 206 5.54 20.21 16.23
N VAL A 207 6.18 19.51 17.18
CA VAL A 207 6.39 18.06 17.07
C VAL A 207 5.06 17.31 17.02
N ILE A 208 4.08 17.72 17.85
CA ILE A 208 2.73 17.10 17.84
C ILE A 208 2.06 17.34 16.44
N ALA A 209 2.16 18.54 15.91
CA ALA A 209 1.56 18.90 14.62
C ALA A 209 2.21 18.15 13.44
N GLU A 210 3.53 18.00 13.43
CA GLU A 210 4.25 17.19 12.44
C GLU A 210 3.85 15.71 12.52
N LYS A 211 3.76 15.15 13.74
CA LYS A 211 3.38 13.75 13.96
C LYS A 211 1.93 13.46 13.53
N ALA A 212 1.05 14.45 13.61
CA ALA A 212 -0.36 14.35 13.21
C ALA A 212 -0.58 14.32 11.69
N ASP A 213 0.45 14.60 10.88
CA ASP A 213 0.44 14.51 9.40
C ASP A 213 -0.79 15.19 8.77
N GLY A 214 -1.14 16.38 9.26
CA GLY A 214 -2.26 17.19 8.75
C GLY A 214 -3.66 16.78 9.25
N GLY A 215 -3.77 15.82 10.18
CA GLY A 215 -5.02 15.36 10.78
C GLY A 215 -5.31 16.04 12.12
N MET A 216 -6.29 16.96 12.21
CA MET A 216 -6.64 17.62 13.47
C MET A 216 -7.10 16.66 14.56
N ARG A 217 -7.85 15.61 14.19
CA ARG A 217 -8.30 14.59 15.16
C ARG A 217 -7.12 13.85 15.81
N ASP A 218 -6.13 13.52 14.97
CA ASP A 218 -4.94 12.80 15.43
C ASP A 218 -4.06 13.75 16.25
N ALA A 219 -3.93 15.03 15.86
CA ALA A 219 -3.24 16.07 16.62
C ALA A 219 -3.83 16.24 18.05
N LEU A 220 -5.15 16.32 18.16
CA LEU A 220 -5.83 16.45 19.45
C LEU A 220 -5.69 15.18 20.31
N SER A 221 -5.70 14.00 19.68
CA SER A 221 -5.51 12.74 20.39
C SER A 221 -4.07 12.61 20.94
N ILE A 222 -3.08 12.98 20.13
CA ILE A 222 -1.68 13.04 20.56
C ILE A 222 -1.50 14.10 21.67
N PHE A 223 -2.13 15.26 21.53
CA PHE A 223 -2.10 16.31 22.55
C PHE A 223 -2.63 15.82 23.90
N ASP A 224 -3.77 15.13 23.92
CA ASP A 224 -4.32 14.54 25.16
C ASP A 224 -3.39 13.51 25.78
N GLN A 225 -2.78 12.65 24.97
CA GLN A 225 -1.81 11.68 25.41
C GLN A 225 -0.63 12.36 26.12
N VAL A 226 -0.01 13.33 25.44
CA VAL A 226 1.13 14.08 25.97
C VAL A 226 0.75 14.92 27.19
N ALA A 227 -0.42 15.56 27.20
CA ALA A 227 -0.91 16.33 28.34
C ALA A 227 -1.07 15.44 29.59
N SER A 228 -1.58 14.23 29.40
CA SER A 228 -1.72 13.23 30.48
C SER A 228 -0.36 12.75 30.99
N PHE A 229 0.58 12.44 30.09
CA PHE A 229 1.93 12.03 30.46
C PHE A 229 2.71 13.14 31.16
N SER A 230 2.60 14.38 30.68
CA SER A 230 3.33 15.54 31.20
C SER A 230 2.70 16.18 32.43
N GLN A 231 1.54 15.68 32.91
CA GLN A 231 0.79 16.24 34.02
C GLN A 231 0.46 17.75 33.83
N GLY A 232 0.06 18.12 32.63
CA GLY A 232 -0.36 19.48 32.29
C GLY A 232 0.78 20.49 32.02
N ASN A 233 2.03 20.02 31.94
CA ASN A 233 3.17 20.83 31.49
C ASN A 233 3.87 20.19 30.31
N ILE A 234 3.48 20.59 29.08
CA ILE A 234 3.94 20.02 27.80
C ILE A 234 5.28 20.70 27.44
N THR A 235 6.39 20.04 27.75
CA THR A 235 7.73 20.47 27.33
C THR A 235 8.22 19.64 26.14
N TYR A 236 9.11 20.20 25.32
CA TYR A 236 9.69 19.52 24.15
C TYR A 236 10.24 18.13 24.51
N GLN A 237 10.96 18.02 25.64
CA GLN A 237 11.61 16.79 26.06
C GLN A 237 10.62 15.68 26.43
N LYS A 238 9.52 16.03 27.12
CA LYS A 238 8.46 15.08 27.48
C LYS A 238 7.69 14.60 26.25
N VAL A 239 7.50 15.47 25.24
CA VAL A 239 6.84 15.09 23.96
C VAL A 239 7.70 14.06 23.21
N ILE A 240 9.00 14.31 23.11
CA ILE A 240 9.94 13.39 22.46
C ILE A 240 9.93 12.02 23.15
N GLU A 241 9.92 12.03 24.49
CA GLU A 241 9.89 10.80 25.30
C GLU A 241 8.58 10.03 25.13
N ASP A 242 7.43 10.68 25.30
CA ASP A 242 6.10 10.05 25.24
C ASP A 242 5.77 9.53 23.83
N LEU A 243 6.03 10.32 22.80
CA LEU A 243 5.74 9.95 21.43
C LEU A 243 6.79 9.03 20.82
N ASN A 244 7.85 8.71 21.57
CA ASN A 244 8.98 7.92 21.09
C ASN A 244 9.49 8.46 19.73
N VAL A 245 9.64 9.80 19.64
CA VAL A 245 10.17 10.47 18.44
C VAL A 245 11.66 10.64 18.64
N LEU A 246 12.43 10.28 17.64
CA LEU A 246 13.87 10.49 17.72
C LEU A 246 14.16 11.99 17.60
N ASP A 247 14.91 12.52 18.59
CA ASP A 247 15.33 13.91 18.60
C ASP A 247 16.06 14.28 17.31
N ALA A 248 15.72 15.43 16.73
CA ALA A 248 16.34 15.98 15.53
C ALA A 248 17.89 16.05 15.66
N GLU A 249 18.40 16.28 16.88
CA GLU A 249 19.83 16.27 17.18
C GLU A 249 20.54 15.00 16.72
N ASN A 250 19.91 13.84 16.90
CA ASN A 250 20.50 12.57 16.49
C ASN A 250 20.69 12.50 14.97
N TYR A 251 19.76 13.05 14.18
CA TYR A 251 19.89 13.08 12.73
C TYR A 251 21.00 14.05 12.28
N PHE A 252 21.10 15.23 12.89
CA PHE A 252 22.18 16.17 12.63
C PHE A 252 23.54 15.53 12.91
N ASN A 253 23.67 14.86 14.06
CA ASN A 253 24.90 14.19 14.48
C ASN A 253 25.28 13.03 13.54
N ILE A 254 24.30 12.20 13.13
CA ILE A 254 24.57 11.08 12.21
C ILE A 254 25.14 11.61 10.88
N ILE A 255 24.56 12.69 10.33
CA ILE A 255 25.03 13.25 9.05
C ILE A 255 26.39 13.91 9.22
N ASP A 256 26.66 14.66 10.28
CA ASP A 256 27.97 15.25 10.54
C ASP A 256 29.05 14.17 10.71
N LEU A 257 28.77 13.09 11.46
CA LEU A 257 29.67 11.94 11.60
C LEU A 257 29.86 11.20 10.26
N ALA A 258 28.81 11.11 9.43
CA ALA A 258 28.90 10.48 8.12
C ALA A 258 29.79 11.29 7.15
N LEU A 259 29.73 12.61 7.20
CA LEU A 259 30.62 13.49 6.43
C LEU A 259 32.10 13.32 6.84
N GLU A 260 32.36 13.08 8.12
CA GLU A 260 33.68 12.80 8.67
C GLU A 260 34.14 11.34 8.52
N ASN A 261 33.27 10.46 7.96
CA ASN A 261 33.49 9.00 7.82
C ASN A 261 33.77 8.27 9.14
N LYS A 262 33.16 8.72 10.24
CA LYS A 262 33.30 8.14 11.58
C LYS A 262 32.30 7.02 11.81
N VAL A 263 32.43 5.91 11.10
CA VAL A 263 31.51 4.76 11.14
C VAL A 263 31.32 4.21 12.55
N SER A 264 32.42 4.13 13.34
CA SER A 264 32.36 3.56 14.70
C SER A 264 31.45 4.39 15.62
N GLU A 265 31.51 5.71 15.54
CA GLU A 265 30.70 6.61 16.36
C GLU A 265 29.21 6.53 15.94
N ILE A 266 28.93 6.42 14.63
CA ILE A 266 27.57 6.19 14.11
C ILE A 266 27.00 4.88 14.65
N MET A 267 27.77 3.79 14.71
CA MET A 267 27.32 2.51 15.26
C MET A 267 27.02 2.59 16.75
N VAL A 268 27.83 3.32 17.53
CA VAL A 268 27.56 3.57 18.96
C VAL A 268 26.27 4.35 19.14
N LEU A 269 26.05 5.40 18.32
CA LEU A 269 24.84 6.19 18.36
C LEU A 269 23.62 5.35 17.96
N LEU A 270 23.71 4.57 16.87
CA LEU A 270 22.66 3.63 16.47
C LEU A 270 22.30 2.67 17.61
N ASN A 271 23.30 2.09 18.26
CA ASN A 271 23.06 1.17 19.38
C ASN A 271 22.35 1.87 20.54
N SER A 272 22.70 3.12 20.86
CA SER A 272 22.02 3.90 21.88
C SER A 272 20.55 4.18 21.55
N VAL A 273 20.26 4.46 20.27
CA VAL A 273 18.91 4.69 19.75
C VAL A 273 18.06 3.41 19.83
N ILE A 274 18.61 2.27 19.41
CA ILE A 274 17.91 0.97 19.49
C ILE A 274 17.67 0.57 20.94
N HIS A 275 18.61 0.80 21.86
CA HIS A 275 18.43 0.51 23.28
C HIS A 275 17.32 1.35 23.95
N LYS A 276 17.04 2.54 23.43
CA LYS A 276 15.90 3.37 23.84
C LYS A 276 14.56 2.86 23.28
N GLY A 277 14.55 1.75 22.51
CA GLY A 277 13.33 1.14 21.98
C GLY A 277 12.91 1.66 20.60
N PHE A 278 13.73 2.47 19.91
CA PHE A 278 13.38 2.96 18.58
C PHE A 278 13.53 1.87 17.52
N ASP A 279 12.59 1.81 16.60
CA ASP A 279 12.68 0.94 15.43
C ASP A 279 13.67 1.48 14.39
N GLY A 280 14.52 0.60 13.87
CA GLY A 280 15.54 0.98 12.88
C GLY A 280 14.97 1.50 11.56
N GLY A 281 13.79 1.05 11.15
CA GLY A 281 13.09 1.55 9.96
C GLY A 281 12.65 3.00 10.14
N HIS A 282 12.10 3.34 11.31
CA HIS A 282 11.76 4.72 11.64
C HIS A 282 12.98 5.63 11.68
N LEU A 283 14.12 5.14 12.17
CA LEU A 283 15.38 5.88 12.15
C LEU A 283 15.82 6.20 10.70
N VAL A 284 15.80 5.20 9.80
CA VAL A 284 16.20 5.40 8.39
C VAL A 284 15.26 6.35 7.66
N ASN A 285 13.95 6.23 7.87
CA ASN A 285 12.96 7.11 7.26
C ASN A 285 13.05 8.55 7.78
N GLY A 286 13.28 8.72 9.09
CA GLY A 286 13.53 10.03 9.68
C GLY A 286 14.82 10.66 9.15
N LEU A 287 15.89 9.86 9.02
CA LEU A 287 17.16 10.31 8.46
C LEU A 287 17.03 10.69 6.97
N ALA A 288 16.26 9.92 6.18
CA ALA A 288 15.97 10.26 4.78
C ALA A 288 15.20 11.59 4.67
N SER A 289 14.20 11.81 5.52
CA SER A 289 13.47 13.07 5.61
C SER A 289 14.38 14.22 6.01
N HIS A 290 15.29 14.00 6.95
CA HIS A 290 16.30 14.98 7.35
C HIS A 290 17.24 15.35 6.18
N VAL A 291 17.79 14.37 5.46
CA VAL A 291 18.66 14.62 4.29
C VAL A 291 17.91 15.33 3.18
N ARG A 292 16.62 15.05 2.96
CA ARG A 292 15.76 15.79 2.04
C ARG A 292 15.65 17.27 2.48
N ASN A 293 15.42 17.52 3.76
CA ASN A 293 15.30 18.88 4.29
C ASN A 293 16.63 19.64 4.17
N VAL A 294 17.77 18.99 4.41
CA VAL A 294 19.11 19.56 4.15
C VAL A 294 19.30 19.90 2.68
N LEU A 295 18.83 19.04 1.76
CA LEU A 295 18.90 19.30 0.32
C LEU A 295 18.04 20.50 -0.07
N MET A 296 16.80 20.59 0.47
CA MET A 296 15.91 21.74 0.24
C MET A 296 16.46 23.04 0.83
N ALA A 297 17.18 22.97 1.96
CA ALA A 297 17.81 24.12 2.59
C ALA A 297 19.01 24.68 1.79
N LYS A 298 19.51 23.98 0.76
CA LYS A 298 20.57 24.47 -0.11
C LYS A 298 20.17 25.59 -1.05
N ASP A 299 18.89 25.58 -1.47
CA ASP A 299 18.38 26.56 -2.41
C ASP A 299 17.43 27.53 -1.68
N ALA A 300 17.67 28.83 -1.84
CA ALA A 300 16.83 29.85 -1.26
C ALA A 300 15.36 29.81 -1.75
N GLN A 301 15.11 29.27 -2.95
CA GLN A 301 13.76 29.15 -3.49
C GLN A 301 12.95 28.03 -2.81
N THR A 302 13.61 26.96 -2.37
CA THR A 302 12.97 25.81 -1.71
C THR A 302 12.91 25.97 -0.19
N LEU A 303 13.66 26.91 0.38
CA LEU A 303 13.69 27.17 1.81
C LEU A 303 12.31 27.49 2.43
N PRO A 304 11.41 28.25 1.80
CA PRO A 304 10.06 28.51 2.32
C PRO A 304 9.17 27.27 2.37
N LEU A 305 9.52 26.21 1.61
CA LEU A 305 8.78 24.93 1.60
C LEU A 305 9.10 24.04 2.80
N LEU A 306 10.11 24.41 3.61
CA LEU A 306 10.41 23.70 4.85
C LEU A 306 9.42 24.15 5.94
N GLU A 307 8.53 23.23 6.30
CA GLU A 307 7.53 23.42 7.37
C GLU A 307 8.14 23.15 8.75
N VAL A 308 9.24 23.81 9.09
CA VAL A 308 9.97 23.68 10.36
C VAL A 308 10.11 25.03 11.06
N SER A 309 10.42 24.99 12.37
CA SER A 309 10.68 26.22 13.14
C SER A 309 11.85 27.00 12.57
N GLU A 310 11.89 28.31 12.81
CA GLU A 310 12.93 29.20 12.29
C GLU A 310 14.33 28.80 12.81
N GLN A 311 14.42 28.36 14.05
CA GLN A 311 15.66 27.85 14.63
C GLN A 311 16.17 26.59 13.91
N LEU A 312 15.32 25.62 13.65
CA LEU A 312 15.67 24.41 12.90
C LEU A 312 16.02 24.73 11.45
N ARG A 313 15.32 25.70 10.82
CA ARG A 313 15.62 26.16 9.45
C ARG A 313 17.05 26.69 9.35
N ASN A 314 17.49 27.52 10.29
CA ASN A 314 18.86 28.04 10.34
C ASN A 314 19.88 26.91 10.50
N ARG A 315 19.60 25.92 11.33
CA ARG A 315 20.46 24.73 11.51
C ARG A 315 20.56 23.90 10.23
N TYR A 316 19.45 23.67 9.54
CA TYR A 316 19.45 23.01 8.23
C TYR A 316 20.31 23.75 7.20
N GLN A 317 20.25 25.08 7.16
CA GLN A 317 21.09 25.88 6.27
C GLN A 317 22.59 25.72 6.59
N VAL A 318 22.98 25.73 7.86
CA VAL A 318 24.37 25.55 8.27
C VAL A 318 24.86 24.15 7.85
N GLN A 319 24.08 23.10 8.08
CA GLN A 319 24.47 21.74 7.67
C GLN A 319 24.46 21.59 6.13
N ALA A 320 23.51 22.22 5.44
CA ALA A 320 23.43 22.23 3.98
C ALA A 320 24.70 22.80 3.33
N GLN A 321 25.31 23.86 3.92
CA GLN A 321 26.58 24.39 3.42
C GLN A 321 27.72 23.38 3.50
N LYS A 322 27.75 22.54 4.52
CA LYS A 322 28.77 21.50 4.73
C LYS A 322 28.59 20.29 3.80
N CYS A 323 27.35 19.95 3.43
CA CYS A 323 27.03 18.73 2.69
C CYS A 323 27.19 18.93 1.17
N PRO A 324 27.99 18.12 0.45
CA PRO A 324 27.99 18.09 -1.01
C PRO A 324 26.66 17.58 -1.58
N VAL A 325 26.20 18.15 -2.70
CA VAL A 325 24.92 17.72 -3.34
C VAL A 325 24.93 16.23 -3.70
N ASN A 326 26.05 15.74 -4.26
CA ASN A 326 26.22 14.33 -4.62
C ASN A 326 26.12 13.38 -3.40
N PHE A 327 26.61 13.82 -2.23
CA PHE A 327 26.46 13.08 -0.99
C PHE A 327 24.98 12.92 -0.64
N LEU A 328 24.22 14.01 -0.65
CA LEU A 328 22.81 14.02 -0.30
C LEU A 328 21.96 13.12 -1.22
N TYR A 329 22.17 13.21 -2.55
CA TYR A 329 21.47 12.34 -3.51
C TYR A 329 21.81 10.86 -3.32
N THR A 330 23.09 10.54 -3.14
CA THR A 330 23.53 9.15 -2.94
C THR A 330 23.02 8.58 -1.62
N ALA A 331 23.03 9.40 -0.56
CA ALA A 331 22.48 9.02 0.74
C ALA A 331 20.99 8.73 0.65
N LEU A 332 20.19 9.59 -0.03
CA LEU A 332 18.77 9.36 -0.26
C LEU A 332 18.52 8.07 -1.04
N GLN A 333 19.30 7.78 -2.08
CA GLN A 333 19.16 6.52 -2.84
C GLN A 333 19.43 5.28 -1.98
N ILE A 334 20.47 5.32 -1.13
CA ILE A 334 20.81 4.22 -0.24
C ILE A 334 19.69 4.00 0.79
N MET A 335 19.20 5.07 1.41
CA MET A 335 18.15 5.00 2.43
C MET A 335 16.80 4.55 1.83
N ASN A 336 16.44 5.04 0.64
CA ASN A 336 15.23 4.57 -0.06
C ASN A 336 15.29 3.07 -0.39
N ARG A 337 16.45 2.56 -0.79
CA ARG A 337 16.65 1.11 -0.99
C ARG A 337 16.43 0.36 0.31
N CYS A 338 16.99 0.85 1.41
CA CYS A 338 16.82 0.24 2.73
C CYS A 338 15.32 0.18 3.12
N ASP A 339 14.56 1.25 2.91
CA ASP A 339 13.13 1.29 3.25
C ASP A 339 12.33 0.24 2.47
N VAL A 340 12.58 0.11 1.17
CA VAL A 340 11.94 -0.91 0.32
C VAL A 340 12.29 -2.33 0.79
N GLU A 341 13.56 -2.59 1.13
CA GLU A 341 14.05 -3.91 1.54
C GLU A 341 13.71 -4.23 3.01
N TYR A 342 13.42 -3.23 3.85
CA TYR A 342 13.24 -3.37 5.30
C TYR A 342 12.14 -4.36 5.69
N ARG A 343 11.02 -4.37 4.94
CA ARG A 343 9.89 -5.27 5.21
C ARG A 343 10.21 -6.73 4.89
N GLN A 344 11.10 -6.98 3.93
CA GLN A 344 11.45 -8.32 3.43
C GLN A 344 12.70 -8.90 4.13
N SER A 345 13.45 -8.06 4.83
CA SER A 345 14.69 -8.46 5.50
C SER A 345 14.42 -9.31 6.74
N SER A 346 15.08 -10.46 6.83
CA SER A 346 15.07 -11.32 8.01
C SER A 346 15.86 -10.69 9.18
N ASN A 347 16.92 -9.92 8.90
CA ASN A 347 17.73 -9.23 9.90
C ASN A 347 17.68 -7.72 9.66
N LYS A 348 16.64 -7.10 10.20
CA LYS A 348 16.37 -5.66 10.07
C LYS A 348 17.49 -4.79 10.62
N ARG A 349 18.08 -5.20 11.78
CA ARG A 349 19.16 -4.47 12.42
C ARG A 349 20.41 -4.42 11.54
N LEU A 350 20.83 -5.57 11.00
CA LEU A 350 22.00 -5.64 10.11
C LEU A 350 21.79 -4.79 8.84
N LEU A 351 20.58 -4.76 8.30
CA LEU A 351 20.26 -3.94 7.13
C LEU A 351 20.46 -2.44 7.42
N VAL A 352 20.00 -1.96 8.58
CA VAL A 352 20.19 -0.57 9.01
C VAL A 352 21.66 -0.26 9.25
N GLU A 353 22.40 -1.14 9.92
CA GLU A 353 23.84 -1.00 10.15
C GLU A 353 24.59 -0.87 8.82
N LEU A 354 24.31 -1.75 7.85
CA LEU A 354 24.91 -1.71 6.51
C LEU A 354 24.55 -0.42 5.76
N THR A 355 23.32 0.06 5.88
CA THR A 355 22.86 1.29 5.27
C THR A 355 23.64 2.50 5.79
N LEU A 356 23.77 2.64 7.10
CA LEU A 356 24.52 3.74 7.72
C LEU A 356 26.02 3.67 7.39
N ILE A 357 26.62 2.47 7.34
CA ILE A 357 28.00 2.29 6.88
C ILE A 357 28.15 2.76 5.43
N GLN A 358 27.23 2.39 4.53
CA GLN A 358 27.26 2.83 3.14
C GLN A 358 27.13 4.35 3.02
N VAL A 359 26.25 4.98 3.79
CA VAL A 359 26.08 6.44 3.82
C VAL A 359 27.36 7.13 4.28
N ALA A 360 28.01 6.64 5.33
CA ALA A 360 29.27 7.19 5.83
C ALA A 360 30.44 7.04 4.83
N GLN A 361 30.42 5.99 4.01
CA GLN A 361 31.48 5.73 3.02
C GLN A 361 31.34 6.54 1.71
N ILE A 362 30.26 7.29 1.52
CA ILE A 362 30.05 8.10 0.29
C ILE A 362 31.17 9.14 0.12
N THR A 363 31.61 9.75 1.20
CA THR A 363 32.64 10.83 1.19
C THR A 363 34.04 10.32 1.05
N GLN A 364 34.26 9.02 1.19
CA GLN A 364 35.61 8.44 1.15
C GLN A 364 36.17 8.43 -0.27
N LYS A 365 37.26 9.15 -0.51
CA LYS A 365 38.01 9.08 -1.76
C LYS A 365 38.69 7.71 -1.87
N ASP A 366 38.72 7.14 -3.08
CA ASP A 366 39.30 5.81 -3.33
C ASP A 366 40.80 5.69 -3.00
N ASP A 367 41.49 6.82 -2.76
CA ASP A 367 42.95 6.91 -2.53
C ASP A 367 43.37 7.11 -1.06
N ASP A 368 42.45 7.39 -0.14
CA ASP A 368 42.79 7.57 1.27
C ASP A 368 43.03 6.21 1.95
N VAL A 369 44.29 5.90 2.23
CA VAL A 369 44.68 4.76 3.06
C VAL A 369 44.43 5.16 4.53
N PRO A 370 43.51 4.50 5.27
CA PRO A 370 43.31 4.85 6.66
C PRO A 370 44.51 4.49 7.50
N ALA A 371 44.91 5.41 8.38
CA ALA A 371 46.05 5.26 9.30
C ALA A 371 45.94 4.08 10.30
N SER A 372 44.80 3.38 10.36
CA SER A 372 44.58 2.22 11.22
C SER A 372 44.37 0.94 10.40
N GLY A 373 45.38 0.42 9.78
CA GLY A 373 45.62 -1.00 9.41
C GLY A 373 44.55 -1.84 8.72
N ARG A 374 43.31 -1.36 8.53
CA ARG A 374 42.24 -2.07 7.81
C ARG A 374 41.71 -1.21 6.66
N SER A 375 42.16 -1.52 5.45
CA SER A 375 41.77 -0.81 4.24
C SER A 375 40.26 -0.97 3.92
N PRO A 376 39.49 0.11 3.81
CA PRO A 376 38.11 0.08 3.35
C PRO A 376 37.91 -0.43 1.91
N LYS A 377 38.98 -0.37 1.08
CA LYS A 377 39.00 -0.99 -0.26
C LYS A 377 38.73 -2.49 -0.20
N ARG A 378 39.23 -3.17 0.85
CA ARG A 378 39.01 -4.62 1.04
C ARG A 378 37.55 -4.95 1.38
N LEU A 379 36.86 -4.09 2.12
CA LEU A 379 35.41 -4.21 2.41
C LEU A 379 34.58 -3.93 1.16
N LYS A 380 34.85 -2.83 0.43
CA LYS A 380 34.15 -2.53 -0.85
C LYS A 380 34.35 -3.65 -1.88
N SER A 381 35.55 -4.23 -2.01
CA SER A 381 35.80 -5.34 -2.94
C SER A 381 35.16 -6.65 -2.49
N LEU A 382 35.11 -6.93 -1.18
CA LEU A 382 34.43 -8.11 -0.64
C LEU A 382 32.93 -8.04 -0.84
N PHE A 383 32.28 -6.90 -0.56
CA PHE A 383 30.84 -6.72 -0.77
C PHE A 383 30.49 -6.66 -2.26
N LYS A 384 31.29 -6.01 -3.09
CA LYS A 384 31.08 -6.00 -4.55
C LYS A 384 31.19 -7.40 -5.14
N ASN A 385 32.15 -8.21 -4.68
CA ASN A 385 32.30 -9.60 -5.10
C ASN A 385 31.20 -10.54 -4.56
N LEU A 386 30.68 -10.26 -3.36
CA LEU A 386 29.51 -10.99 -2.81
C LEU A 386 28.23 -10.67 -3.56
N ILE A 387 27.99 -9.42 -3.91
CA ILE A 387 26.84 -8.99 -4.70
C ILE A 387 26.92 -9.55 -6.13
N LEU A 388 28.10 -9.52 -6.76
CA LEU A 388 28.32 -10.11 -8.08
C LEU A 388 28.16 -11.65 -8.08
N LYS A 389 28.60 -12.35 -7.03
CA LYS A 389 28.36 -13.79 -6.86
C LYS A 389 26.91 -14.14 -6.58
N ALA A 390 26.16 -13.29 -5.89
CA ALA A 390 24.73 -13.48 -5.65
C ALA A 390 23.89 -13.25 -6.91
N GLN A 391 24.38 -12.47 -7.88
CA GLN A 391 23.71 -12.22 -9.17
C GLN A 391 24.03 -13.25 -10.25
N GLN A 392 25.07 -14.07 -10.09
CA GLN A 392 25.39 -15.17 -10.99
C GLN A 392 24.62 -16.44 -10.58
N LYS A 393 23.46 -16.66 -11.20
CA LYS A 393 22.78 -17.98 -11.18
C LYS A 393 23.70 -19.01 -11.81
N PRO A 394 23.85 -20.22 -11.23
CA PRO A 394 24.67 -21.26 -11.85
C PRO A 394 23.97 -21.77 -13.11
N THR A 395 24.59 -21.58 -14.26
CA THR A 395 24.31 -22.35 -15.48
C THR A 395 24.97 -23.72 -15.33
N PRO A 396 24.29 -24.83 -15.63
CA PRO A 396 24.89 -26.15 -15.57
C PRO A 396 25.87 -26.32 -16.74
N GLN A 397 27.14 -26.53 -16.40
CA GLN A 397 28.14 -26.97 -17.37
C GLN A 397 28.01 -28.45 -17.63
N VAL A 398 27.85 -28.78 -18.89
CA VAL A 398 27.93 -30.13 -19.45
C VAL A 398 29.35 -30.61 -19.37
N VAL A 399 29.54 -31.79 -18.78
CA VAL A 399 30.82 -32.53 -18.72
C VAL A 399 31.08 -33.16 -20.09
N GLY A 400 32.21 -32.86 -20.67
CA GLY A 400 32.71 -33.49 -21.89
C GLY A 400 34.24 -33.62 -21.85
N SER A 401 34.64 -34.84 -21.53
CA SER A 401 35.90 -35.59 -21.81
C SER A 401 37.20 -34.88 -22.19
N LEU A 402 38.20 -35.21 -21.36
CA LEU A 402 39.62 -35.44 -21.55
C LEU A 402 40.16 -35.52 -23.00
N LYS A 403 41.24 -34.75 -23.28
CA LYS A 403 42.50 -35.23 -23.84
C LYS A 403 43.63 -34.29 -23.49
N ARG A 404 44.72 -34.90 -23.04
CA ARG A 404 46.07 -34.33 -22.86
C ARG A 404 46.67 -33.97 -24.23
N ASP A 405 47.53 -32.99 -24.29
CA ASP A 405 48.95 -33.15 -24.60
C ASP A 405 49.67 -31.80 -24.60
N ASP A 406 50.89 -31.91 -24.24
CA ASP A 406 52.02 -31.11 -23.93
C ASP A 406 52.42 -29.95 -24.90
N ASP A 407 53.28 -29.14 -24.31
CA ASP A 407 54.44 -28.40 -24.83
C ASP A 407 54.34 -26.89 -25.16
N ALA A 408 54.91 -26.17 -24.26
CA ALA A 408 56.15 -25.35 -24.39
C ALA A 408 56.16 -24.00 -25.15
N VAL A 409 56.55 -22.99 -24.40
CA VAL A 409 57.63 -22.02 -24.71
C VAL A 409 57.32 -20.72 -25.44
N ARG A 410 57.62 -19.65 -24.68
CA ARG A 410 58.22 -18.33 -25.06
C ARG A 410 57.40 -17.24 -25.74
N SER A 411 57.22 -16.20 -24.99
CA SER A 411 57.88 -14.86 -25.06
C SER A 411 57.53 -13.92 -26.21
N SER A 412 57.28 -12.74 -25.76
CA SER A 412 57.73 -11.42 -26.23
C SER A 412 56.64 -10.46 -26.74
N ASN A 413 56.63 -9.36 -25.97
CA ASN A 413 56.41 -7.97 -26.35
C ASN A 413 56.02 -7.69 -27.81
N VAL A 414 55.04 -6.82 -28.01
CA VAL A 414 55.26 -5.51 -28.66
C VAL A 414 53.97 -4.68 -28.49
N ALA A 415 54.17 -3.46 -28.06
CA ALA A 415 53.20 -2.39 -28.06
C ALA A 415 52.97 -1.88 -29.47
N GLU A 416 51.75 -1.56 -29.82
CA GLU A 416 51.50 -0.54 -30.85
C GLU A 416 50.22 0.24 -30.54
N THR A 417 50.43 1.51 -30.37
CA THR A 417 49.48 2.62 -30.33
C THR A 417 48.95 2.88 -31.73
N VAL A 418 47.65 2.99 -31.88
CA VAL A 418 47.09 3.79 -32.98
C VAL A 418 45.94 4.63 -32.42
N SER A 419 46.11 5.90 -32.66
CA SER A 419 45.28 7.04 -32.29
C SER A 419 44.09 7.23 -33.26
N VAL A 420 43.02 7.72 -32.66
CA VAL A 420 42.09 8.79 -33.13
C VAL A 420 41.47 8.68 -34.51
N GLU A 421 40.15 8.72 -34.56
CA GLU A 421 39.45 9.76 -35.31
C GLU A 421 38.02 9.98 -34.79
N VAL A 422 37.77 11.26 -34.51
CA VAL A 422 36.50 11.86 -34.22
C VAL A 422 35.79 12.11 -35.55
N VAL A 423 34.58 11.61 -35.73
CA VAL A 423 33.68 12.11 -36.78
C VAL A 423 32.37 12.56 -36.17
N SER A 424 32.15 13.83 -36.42
CA SER A 424 31.03 14.69 -36.07
C SER A 424 29.71 14.22 -36.68
N SER A 425 28.66 14.57 -35.94
CA SER A 425 27.24 14.53 -36.33
C SER A 425 26.97 15.28 -37.65
N PRO A 426 25.88 14.97 -38.35
CA PRO A 426 25.13 16.04 -38.99
C PRO A 426 23.67 16.14 -38.49
N GLU A 427 23.26 17.39 -38.60
CA GLU A 427 22.02 18.04 -38.25
C GLU A 427 20.77 17.45 -38.93
N ARG A 428 19.64 17.73 -38.26
CA ARG A 428 18.26 17.56 -38.73
C ARG A 428 17.97 18.44 -39.97
N PRO A 429 16.99 18.10 -40.78
CA PRO A 429 16.07 19.09 -41.33
C PRO A 429 14.64 18.91 -40.81
N VAL A 430 14.09 20.06 -40.46
CA VAL A 430 12.67 20.34 -40.22
C VAL A 430 11.97 20.31 -41.58
N VAL A 431 10.87 19.59 -41.70
CA VAL A 431 9.90 19.79 -42.80
C VAL A 431 8.50 19.84 -42.20
N GLU A 432 7.91 21.02 -42.29
CA GLU A 432 6.47 21.24 -42.21
C GLU A 432 5.80 20.64 -43.47
N THR A 433 4.73 19.91 -43.31
CA THR A 433 3.62 19.87 -44.27
C THR A 433 2.34 19.39 -43.61
N SER A 434 1.41 20.30 -43.53
CA SER A 434 0.00 20.33 -43.97
C SER A 434 -0.72 18.98 -44.13
N GLY A 435 -1.90 18.97 -43.56
CA GLY A 435 -2.87 17.92 -43.43
C GLY A 435 -3.41 17.26 -44.69
N VAL A 436 -3.73 16.01 -44.53
CA VAL A 436 -4.81 15.33 -45.29
C VAL A 436 -5.42 14.25 -44.39
N ARG A 437 -6.74 14.36 -44.13
CA ARG A 437 -7.54 13.30 -43.53
C ARG A 437 -7.91 12.25 -44.59
N PRO A 438 -7.79 10.96 -44.31
CA PRO A 438 -8.48 9.96 -45.14
C PRO A 438 -9.92 9.77 -44.64
N LYS A 439 -10.87 9.88 -45.54
CA LYS A 439 -12.28 9.51 -45.38
C LYS A 439 -12.39 7.98 -45.30
N MET A 440 -12.98 7.46 -44.25
CA MET A 440 -13.48 6.09 -44.23
C MET A 440 -14.91 6.04 -44.79
N ASN A 441 -15.11 5.21 -45.82
CA ASN A 441 -16.39 4.85 -46.40
C ASN A 441 -17.20 4.00 -45.41
N VAL A 442 -18.44 4.43 -45.13
CA VAL A 442 -19.46 3.67 -44.46
C VAL A 442 -20.39 3.08 -45.52
N PRO A 443 -20.65 1.78 -45.54
CA PRO A 443 -21.74 1.24 -46.34
C PRO A 443 -23.06 1.38 -45.58
N SER A 444 -23.99 2.05 -46.21
CA SER A 444 -25.39 2.18 -45.83
C SER A 444 -26.14 0.86 -46.02
N GLY A 445 -26.87 0.42 -45.02
CA GLY A 445 -27.80 -0.70 -45.14
C GLY A 445 -28.60 -0.87 -43.85
N ILE A 446 -29.66 -0.11 -43.71
CA ILE A 446 -30.70 -0.29 -42.68
C ILE A 446 -31.79 -1.17 -43.26
N PRO A 447 -32.26 -2.20 -42.56
CA PRO A 447 -33.66 -2.60 -42.65
C PRO A 447 -34.41 -2.22 -41.41
N ASN A 448 -35.52 -1.53 -41.61
CA ASN A 448 -36.54 -1.16 -40.64
C ASN A 448 -37.24 -2.39 -40.05
N SER A 449 -37.79 -2.14 -38.87
CA SER A 449 -38.79 -2.90 -38.13
C SER A 449 -38.32 -4.07 -37.26
N VAL A 450 -38.14 -3.77 -35.98
CA VAL A 450 -38.30 -4.76 -34.93
C VAL A 450 -39.45 -4.32 -34.02
N ASN A 451 -40.47 -5.15 -34.04
CA ASN A 451 -41.70 -5.09 -33.28
C ASN A 451 -41.44 -5.15 -31.76
N LEU A 452 -41.87 -4.13 -31.05
CA LEU A 452 -41.85 -4.05 -29.57
C LEU A 452 -43.11 -4.75 -29.04
N GLY A 453 -43.05 -6.07 -28.89
CA GLY A 453 -44.16 -6.81 -28.29
C GLY A 453 -43.66 -8.16 -27.79
N SER A 454 -43.66 -8.30 -26.45
CA SER A 454 -43.44 -9.52 -25.66
C SER A 454 -42.07 -9.63 -24.97
N LEU A 455 -41.88 -8.85 -23.92
CA LEU A 455 -40.95 -9.16 -22.83
C LEU A 455 -41.73 -9.32 -21.52
N THR A 456 -42.60 -10.32 -21.48
CA THR A 456 -43.00 -10.95 -20.23
C THR A 456 -42.04 -12.08 -19.97
N MET A 457 -40.96 -11.79 -19.28
CA MET A 457 -40.07 -12.82 -18.74
C MET A 457 -40.79 -13.49 -17.57
N SER A 458 -41.25 -14.71 -17.79
CA SER A 458 -41.74 -15.61 -16.76
C SER A 458 -40.63 -15.95 -15.78
N PHE A 459 -40.88 -15.79 -14.50
CA PHE A 459 -39.95 -16.09 -13.38
C PHE A 459 -39.45 -17.53 -13.32
N ASP A 460 -40.09 -18.45 -14.06
CA ASP A 460 -39.69 -19.85 -14.16
C ASP A 460 -38.36 -20.12 -14.94
N ASN A 461 -37.89 -19.14 -15.72
CA ASN A 461 -36.61 -19.26 -16.45
C ASN A 461 -35.40 -18.81 -15.64
N LEU A 462 -35.60 -18.20 -14.48
CA LEU A 462 -34.50 -17.80 -13.57
C LEU A 462 -34.07 -18.93 -12.60
N LEU A 463 -34.87 -20.00 -12.48
CA LEU A 463 -34.54 -21.17 -11.66
C LEU A 463 -33.88 -22.31 -12.44
N LYS A 464 -33.80 -22.23 -13.75
CA LYS A 464 -32.93 -23.08 -14.56
C LYS A 464 -31.61 -22.37 -14.72
N THR A 465 -30.78 -22.46 -13.70
CA THR A 465 -29.34 -22.22 -13.81
C THR A 465 -28.85 -23.05 -15.00
N ASP A 466 -28.67 -22.37 -16.10
CA ASP A 466 -27.90 -22.88 -17.21
C ASP A 466 -26.54 -23.33 -16.70
N LYS A 467 -26.41 -24.62 -16.59
CA LYS A 467 -25.15 -25.32 -16.77
C LYS A 467 -24.73 -25.08 -18.23
N LYS A 468 -24.36 -23.87 -18.59
CA LYS A 468 -23.43 -23.64 -19.67
C LYS A 468 -22.10 -24.18 -19.17
N LYS A 469 -21.85 -25.49 -19.42
CA LYS A 469 -20.52 -26.00 -19.61
C LYS A 469 -19.80 -25.01 -20.51
N LYS A 470 -18.87 -24.23 -19.96
CA LYS A 470 -17.81 -23.64 -20.76
C LYS A 470 -17.17 -24.84 -21.42
N GLN A 471 -17.40 -24.96 -22.73
CA GLN A 471 -16.67 -25.90 -23.56
C GLN A 471 -15.20 -25.58 -23.33
N ASP A 472 -14.48 -26.51 -22.71
CA ASP A 472 -13.01 -26.53 -22.77
C ASP A 472 -12.66 -26.48 -24.25
N GLU A 473 -11.87 -25.49 -24.66
CA GLU A 473 -11.17 -25.56 -25.93
C GLU A 473 -10.34 -26.85 -25.86
N GLU A 474 -10.75 -27.89 -26.57
CA GLU A 474 -10.01 -29.13 -26.69
C GLU A 474 -8.65 -28.79 -27.31
N VAL A 475 -7.64 -28.68 -26.45
CA VAL A 475 -6.26 -28.54 -26.91
C VAL A 475 -5.87 -29.89 -27.51
N GLU A 476 -5.73 -29.95 -28.84
CA GLU A 476 -5.33 -31.17 -29.54
C GLU A 476 -3.95 -31.63 -29.04
N ILE A 477 -3.90 -32.91 -28.67
CA ILE A 477 -2.66 -33.57 -28.28
C ILE A 477 -1.85 -33.81 -29.55
N THR A 478 -0.70 -33.16 -29.67
CA THR A 478 0.18 -33.26 -30.86
C THR A 478 0.91 -34.61 -31.00
N ASN A 479 1.00 -35.38 -29.92
CA ASN A 479 1.81 -36.61 -29.83
C ASN A 479 0.92 -37.85 -29.57
N LYS A 480 -0.13 -38.04 -30.37
CA LYS A 480 -1.07 -39.17 -30.19
C LYS A 480 -0.42 -40.56 -30.38
N ASP A 481 0.66 -40.61 -31.15
CA ASP A 481 1.33 -41.85 -31.55
C ASP A 481 2.54 -42.22 -30.66
N GLU A 482 2.90 -41.39 -29.68
CA GLU A 482 4.00 -41.64 -28.75
C GLU A 482 3.50 -42.41 -27.52
N HIS A 483 4.17 -43.51 -27.16
CA HIS A 483 3.78 -44.42 -26.06
C HIS A 483 5.00 -44.76 -25.18
N GLU A 484 5.82 -43.76 -24.80
CA GLU A 484 6.93 -44.02 -23.87
C GLU A 484 6.40 -44.32 -22.45
N GLY A 485 7.03 -45.30 -21.78
CA GLY A 485 6.71 -45.64 -20.39
C GLY A 485 7.30 -44.60 -19.47
N PHE A 486 6.54 -44.13 -18.45
CA PHE A 486 7.00 -43.16 -17.46
C PHE A 486 6.85 -43.71 -16.04
N THR A 487 7.74 -43.29 -15.14
CA THR A 487 7.72 -43.65 -13.73
C THR A 487 7.01 -42.60 -12.88
N GLN A 488 6.67 -42.94 -11.63
CA GLN A 488 6.11 -42.00 -10.66
C GLN A 488 7.04 -40.80 -10.43
N GLN A 489 8.36 -40.99 -10.52
CA GLN A 489 9.34 -39.90 -10.36
C GLN A 489 9.32 -38.93 -11.55
N ASP A 490 9.24 -39.47 -12.78
CA ASP A 490 9.14 -38.67 -14.00
C ASP A 490 7.88 -37.82 -14.00
N LEU A 491 6.75 -38.40 -13.55
CA LEU A 491 5.48 -37.68 -13.40
C LEU A 491 5.60 -36.50 -12.43
N VAL A 492 6.23 -36.65 -11.27
CA VAL A 492 6.39 -35.60 -10.28
C VAL A 492 7.31 -34.49 -10.80
N VAL A 493 8.38 -34.84 -11.53
CA VAL A 493 9.31 -33.87 -12.14
C VAL A 493 8.59 -33.06 -13.22
N SER A 494 7.89 -33.71 -14.14
CA SER A 494 7.12 -33.06 -15.22
C SER A 494 5.99 -32.19 -14.68
N TRP A 495 5.30 -32.64 -13.63
CA TRP A 495 4.28 -31.86 -12.93
C TRP A 495 4.84 -30.56 -12.37
N ARG A 496 5.95 -30.60 -11.66
CA ARG A 496 6.61 -29.42 -11.09
C ARG A 496 7.15 -28.47 -12.16
N ALA A 497 7.69 -29.02 -13.24
CA ALA A 497 8.14 -28.25 -14.40
C ALA A 497 6.98 -27.51 -15.08
N MET A 498 5.86 -28.20 -15.32
CA MET A 498 4.63 -27.61 -15.83
C MET A 498 4.14 -26.46 -14.94
N CYS A 499 4.03 -26.70 -13.64
CA CYS A 499 3.59 -25.66 -12.68
C CYS A 499 4.51 -24.42 -12.74
N SER A 500 5.82 -24.60 -12.89
CA SER A 500 6.78 -23.47 -12.92
C SER A 500 6.71 -22.64 -14.20
N ARG A 501 6.14 -23.17 -15.29
CA ARG A 501 5.99 -22.47 -16.59
C ARG A 501 4.62 -21.85 -16.79
N MET A 502 3.73 -21.93 -15.79
CA MET A 502 2.41 -21.31 -15.85
C MET A 502 2.49 -19.78 -15.98
N PRO A 503 1.59 -19.12 -16.76
CA PRO A 503 1.56 -17.68 -16.92
C PRO A 503 1.37 -16.93 -15.60
N GLU A 504 1.86 -15.69 -15.50
CA GLU A 504 1.75 -14.84 -14.31
C GLU A 504 0.31 -14.70 -13.80
N ARG A 505 -0.69 -14.66 -14.69
CA ARG A 505 -2.12 -14.61 -14.34
C ARG A 505 -2.60 -15.82 -13.52
N MET A 506 -1.88 -16.93 -13.57
CA MET A 506 -2.21 -18.20 -12.88
C MET A 506 -1.21 -18.56 -11.77
N GLN A 507 -0.38 -17.61 -11.33
CA GLN A 507 0.68 -17.83 -10.36
C GLN A 507 0.16 -18.36 -9.01
N ALA A 508 -1.00 -17.88 -8.55
CA ALA A 508 -1.64 -18.36 -7.33
C ALA A 508 -2.09 -19.83 -7.43
N LEU A 509 -2.60 -20.25 -8.60
CA LEU A 509 -2.96 -21.65 -8.87
C LEU A 509 -1.70 -22.51 -9.01
N SER A 510 -0.67 -22.04 -9.72
CA SER A 510 0.63 -22.69 -9.88
C SER A 510 1.28 -23.01 -8.52
N GLN A 511 1.31 -22.07 -7.59
CA GLN A 511 1.83 -22.27 -6.23
C GLN A 511 1.06 -23.37 -5.48
N ARG A 512 -0.26 -23.37 -5.58
CA ARG A 512 -1.12 -24.39 -4.96
C ARG A 512 -0.93 -25.76 -5.60
N MET A 513 -0.77 -25.84 -6.92
CA MET A 513 -0.52 -27.08 -7.66
C MET A 513 0.87 -27.68 -7.38
N LYS A 514 1.90 -26.85 -7.13
CA LYS A 514 3.24 -27.33 -6.75
C LYS A 514 3.26 -28.16 -5.46
N ASN A 515 2.32 -27.90 -4.56
CA ASN A 515 2.19 -28.63 -3.30
C ASN A 515 1.43 -29.96 -3.44
N ILE A 516 0.85 -30.24 -4.62
CA ILE A 516 0.16 -31.48 -4.92
C ILE A 516 1.14 -32.45 -5.56
N THR A 517 1.17 -33.68 -5.08
CA THR A 517 1.90 -34.78 -5.71
C THR A 517 0.91 -35.65 -6.51
N PRO A 518 0.96 -35.60 -7.86
CA PRO A 518 0.13 -36.50 -8.67
C PRO A 518 0.57 -37.96 -8.48
N THR A 519 -0.38 -38.89 -8.55
CA THR A 519 -0.12 -40.32 -8.42
C THR A 519 -0.65 -41.06 -9.64
N ILE A 520 0.01 -42.18 -10.01
CA ILE A 520 -0.47 -43.09 -11.06
C ILE A 520 -1.50 -44.02 -10.42
N SER A 521 -2.75 -44.00 -10.91
CA SER A 521 -3.82 -44.87 -10.43
C SER A 521 -3.79 -46.22 -11.15
N GLU A 522 -4.14 -46.24 -12.43
CA GLU A 522 -4.03 -47.37 -13.33
C GLU A 522 -3.32 -46.87 -14.59
N TYR A 523 -2.11 -47.37 -14.85
CA TYR A 523 -1.30 -46.87 -15.99
C TYR A 523 -2.09 -46.95 -17.30
N PRO A 524 -2.20 -45.86 -18.10
CA PRO A 524 -1.50 -44.55 -18.02
C PRO A 524 -2.33 -43.45 -17.34
N ALA A 525 -3.30 -43.75 -16.50
CA ALA A 525 -4.14 -42.74 -15.83
C ALA A 525 -3.44 -42.11 -14.60
N ILE A 526 -3.51 -40.77 -14.53
CA ILE A 526 -2.92 -39.95 -13.49
C ILE A 526 -4.02 -39.36 -12.60
N LEU A 527 -3.92 -39.61 -11.30
CA LEU A 527 -4.82 -39.08 -10.30
C LEU A 527 -4.22 -37.84 -9.62
N VAL A 528 -4.99 -36.76 -9.58
CA VAL A 528 -4.63 -35.51 -8.91
C VAL A 528 -5.66 -35.18 -7.84
N LEU A 529 -5.22 -35.01 -6.59
CA LEU A 529 -6.08 -34.77 -5.43
C LEU A 529 -6.12 -33.28 -5.12
N ALA A 530 -7.28 -32.63 -5.24
CA ALA A 530 -7.48 -31.23 -4.89
C ALA A 530 -7.86 -31.10 -3.41
N GLY A 531 -7.26 -30.14 -2.68
CA GLY A 531 -7.49 -29.96 -1.25
C GLY A 531 -8.81 -29.27 -0.90
N ASN A 532 -9.43 -28.53 -1.84
CA ASN A 532 -10.71 -27.86 -1.66
C ASN A 532 -11.49 -27.70 -2.97
N ASN A 533 -12.80 -27.37 -2.87
CA ASN A 533 -13.69 -27.21 -4.02
C ASN A 533 -13.29 -26.08 -4.98
N ILE A 534 -12.67 -24.99 -4.48
CA ILE A 534 -12.21 -23.88 -5.31
C ILE A 534 -11.05 -24.35 -6.20
N GLN A 535 -10.08 -25.03 -5.62
CA GLN A 535 -8.94 -25.60 -6.33
C GLN A 535 -9.37 -26.67 -7.35
N LEU A 536 -10.34 -27.52 -6.98
CA LEU A 536 -10.93 -28.51 -7.88
C LEU A 536 -11.52 -27.82 -9.12
N ASN A 537 -12.34 -26.80 -8.96
CA ASN A 537 -12.99 -26.09 -10.06
C ASN A 537 -11.97 -25.35 -10.95
N GLU A 538 -10.95 -24.70 -10.34
CA GLU A 538 -9.89 -24.04 -11.08
C GLU A 538 -9.05 -25.03 -11.91
N MET A 539 -8.74 -26.21 -11.36
CA MET A 539 -7.99 -27.25 -12.06
C MET A 539 -8.81 -27.96 -13.14
N LEU A 540 -10.11 -28.18 -12.91
CA LEU A 540 -11.02 -28.72 -13.92
C LEU A 540 -11.14 -27.79 -15.13
N ALA A 541 -11.13 -26.46 -14.93
CA ALA A 541 -11.18 -25.47 -16.01
C ALA A 541 -9.94 -25.50 -16.94
N ILE A 542 -8.82 -26.10 -16.50
CA ILE A 542 -7.59 -26.22 -17.29
C ILE A 542 -7.18 -27.68 -17.52
N LYS A 543 -8.06 -28.63 -17.26
CA LYS A 543 -7.78 -30.08 -17.34
C LYS A 543 -7.20 -30.48 -18.72
N SER A 544 -7.77 -30.00 -19.81
CA SER A 544 -7.30 -30.28 -21.17
C SER A 544 -5.87 -29.79 -21.40
N ARG A 545 -5.52 -28.62 -20.87
CA ARG A 545 -4.15 -28.06 -20.96
C ARG A 545 -3.16 -28.86 -20.11
N ILE A 546 -3.54 -29.27 -18.89
CA ILE A 546 -2.72 -30.14 -18.02
C ILE A 546 -2.42 -31.44 -18.76
N ARG A 547 -3.45 -32.10 -19.30
CA ARG A 547 -3.31 -33.35 -20.05
C ARG A 547 -2.36 -33.19 -21.24
N ALA A 548 -2.57 -32.17 -22.08
CA ALA A 548 -1.74 -31.93 -23.27
C ALA A 548 -0.26 -31.64 -22.93
N THR A 549 -0.02 -30.91 -21.84
CA THR A 549 1.35 -30.60 -21.41
C THR A 549 2.06 -31.83 -20.86
N LEU A 550 1.39 -32.63 -20.04
CA LEU A 550 1.95 -33.87 -19.50
C LEU A 550 2.18 -34.91 -20.59
N ALA A 551 1.24 -35.07 -21.55
CA ALA A 551 1.40 -35.96 -22.70
C ALA A 551 2.64 -35.61 -23.52
N LYS A 552 2.91 -34.30 -23.71
CA LYS A 552 4.09 -33.81 -24.45
C LYS A 552 5.39 -34.02 -23.66
N GLU A 553 5.41 -33.75 -22.35
CA GLU A 553 6.63 -33.87 -21.54
C GLU A 553 6.99 -35.35 -21.25
N LEU A 554 5.99 -36.20 -21.07
CA LEU A 554 6.16 -37.64 -20.82
C LEU A 554 6.17 -38.51 -22.10
N ARG A 555 6.03 -37.86 -23.29
CA ARG A 555 5.97 -38.54 -24.61
C ARG A 555 5.00 -39.69 -24.67
N ASN A 556 3.83 -39.49 -24.06
CA ASN A 556 2.79 -40.48 -24.02
C ASN A 556 1.42 -39.86 -24.29
N GLY A 557 0.84 -40.15 -25.45
CA GLY A 557 -0.44 -39.55 -25.88
C GLY A 557 -1.67 -40.20 -25.24
N GLN A 558 -1.53 -41.36 -24.57
CA GLN A 558 -2.64 -42.09 -23.93
C GLN A 558 -2.92 -41.64 -22.49
N ILE A 559 -2.18 -40.65 -21.96
CA ILE A 559 -2.35 -40.15 -20.60
C ILE A 559 -3.77 -39.62 -20.38
N GLU A 560 -4.42 -40.12 -19.35
CA GLU A 560 -5.66 -39.57 -18.83
C GLU A 560 -5.41 -38.92 -17.46
N VAL A 561 -5.99 -37.73 -17.22
CA VAL A 561 -5.86 -37.01 -15.97
C VAL A 561 -7.21 -36.96 -15.28
N GLU A 562 -7.29 -37.58 -14.11
CA GLU A 562 -8.46 -37.53 -13.25
C GLU A 562 -8.18 -36.58 -12.09
N ILE A 563 -9.07 -35.60 -11.89
CA ILE A 563 -8.95 -34.62 -10.79
C ILE A 563 -10.16 -34.82 -9.88
N ARG A 564 -9.91 -35.17 -8.61
CA ARG A 564 -10.97 -35.30 -7.61
C ARG A 564 -10.64 -34.58 -6.30
N LEU A 565 -11.65 -34.36 -5.48
CA LEU A 565 -11.45 -33.84 -4.14
C LEU A 565 -10.81 -34.90 -3.25
N ALA A 566 -9.78 -34.52 -2.48
CA ALA A 566 -9.16 -35.39 -1.51
C ALA A 566 -10.15 -35.70 -0.37
N LYS A 567 -10.26 -36.96 0.03
CA LYS A 567 -11.00 -37.36 1.23
C LYS A 567 -10.19 -36.98 2.47
N HIS A 568 -10.86 -36.76 3.60
CA HIS A 568 -10.23 -36.28 4.84
C HIS A 568 -9.04 -37.15 5.30
N GLU A 569 -9.07 -38.43 4.98
CA GLU A 569 -8.01 -39.41 5.28
C GLU A 569 -6.81 -39.35 4.33
N GLU A 570 -6.98 -38.73 3.14
CA GLU A 570 -5.95 -38.65 2.09
C GLU A 570 -5.16 -37.32 2.17
N ILE A 571 -5.61 -36.37 2.98
CA ILE A 571 -4.92 -35.10 3.20
C ILE A 571 -3.77 -35.33 4.16
N LYS A 572 -2.53 -35.37 3.65
CA LYS A 572 -1.34 -35.39 4.50
C LYS A 572 -1.33 -34.10 5.34
N PRO A 573 -1.36 -34.18 6.69
CA PRO A 573 -1.29 -32.99 7.53
C PRO A 573 0.02 -32.24 7.21
N MET A 574 -0.04 -30.91 7.05
CA MET A 574 1.15 -30.09 6.97
C MET A 574 1.85 -30.16 8.33
N LEU A 575 2.94 -30.90 8.38
CA LEU A 575 3.79 -30.98 9.57
C LEU A 575 4.49 -29.64 9.77
N THR A 576 4.49 -29.16 10.99
CA THR A 576 5.31 -28.01 11.39
C THR A 576 6.81 -28.35 11.21
N PRO A 577 7.71 -27.37 11.08
CA PRO A 577 9.15 -27.62 10.99
C PRO A 577 9.66 -28.53 12.12
N ARG A 578 9.13 -28.38 13.34
CA ARG A 578 9.46 -29.22 14.50
C ARG A 578 9.00 -30.66 14.35
N GLU A 579 7.77 -30.88 13.89
CA GLU A 579 7.23 -32.22 13.63
C GLU A 579 7.93 -32.91 12.45
N SER A 580 8.32 -32.12 11.42
CA SER A 580 9.09 -32.62 10.29
C SER A 580 10.48 -33.10 10.74
N LEU A 581 11.15 -32.33 11.63
CA LEU A 581 12.42 -32.71 12.22
C LEU A 581 12.28 -33.96 13.10
N SER A 582 11.27 -34.02 13.98
CA SER A 582 11.01 -35.22 14.81
C SER A 582 10.87 -36.49 13.97
N LYS A 583 10.11 -36.38 12.89
CA LYS A 583 9.89 -37.52 11.98
C LYS A 583 11.17 -37.90 11.20
N LEU A 584 12.00 -36.92 10.87
CA LEU A 584 13.28 -37.14 10.21
C LEU A 584 14.31 -37.76 11.17
N LEU A 585 14.25 -37.42 12.47
CA LEU A 585 15.07 -38.03 13.52
C LEU A 585 14.69 -39.47 13.84
N GLU A 586 13.41 -39.81 13.71
CA GLU A 586 12.94 -41.21 13.87
C GLU A 586 13.37 -42.08 12.70
N THR A 587 13.41 -41.52 11.48
CA THR A 587 13.74 -42.29 10.26
C THR A 587 15.24 -42.34 9.94
N ASN A 588 16.05 -41.37 10.42
CA ASN A 588 17.47 -41.23 10.08
C ASN A 588 18.38 -41.19 11.31
N HIS A 589 18.88 -42.35 11.73
CA HIS A 589 19.83 -42.47 12.84
C HIS A 589 21.12 -41.62 12.72
N PRO A 590 21.74 -41.48 11.52
CA PRO A 590 22.89 -40.59 11.32
C PRO A 590 22.60 -39.11 11.61
N VAL A 591 21.42 -38.62 11.24
CA VAL A 591 21.00 -37.22 11.48
C VAL A 591 20.80 -36.95 12.97
N LYS A 592 20.23 -37.92 13.70
CA LYS A 592 20.09 -37.83 15.15
C LYS A 592 21.45 -37.70 15.82
N LYS A 593 22.43 -38.56 15.43
CA LYS A 593 23.78 -38.53 15.97
C LYS A 593 24.51 -37.20 15.66
N LEU A 594 24.27 -36.59 14.49
CA LEU A 594 24.80 -35.30 14.10
C LEU A 594 24.26 -34.16 14.99
N ILE A 595 22.96 -34.15 15.24
CA ILE A 595 22.29 -33.14 16.08
C ILE A 595 22.77 -33.27 17.53
N ASP A 596 22.84 -34.50 18.07
CA ASP A 596 23.32 -34.75 19.42
C ASP A 596 24.80 -34.36 19.59
N THR A 597 25.64 -34.51 18.53
CA THR A 597 27.05 -34.18 18.58
C THR A 597 27.31 -32.67 18.46
N LEU A 598 26.49 -31.95 17.70
CA LEU A 598 26.66 -30.51 17.44
C LEU A 598 25.76 -29.63 18.32
N GLY A 599 24.90 -30.22 19.16
CA GLY A 599 23.99 -29.47 20.05
C GLY A 599 23.01 -28.55 19.31
N LEU A 600 22.53 -28.95 18.11
CA LEU A 600 21.67 -28.13 17.30
C LEU A 600 20.22 -28.19 17.84
N CYS A 601 19.63 -27.03 18.09
CA CYS A 601 18.20 -26.87 18.42
C CYS A 601 17.49 -26.06 17.34
N LEU A 602 16.22 -26.33 17.09
CA LEU A 602 15.34 -25.46 16.31
C LEU A 602 14.71 -24.43 17.25
N ASP A 603 14.98 -23.17 17.02
CA ASP A 603 14.30 -22.03 17.66
C ASP A 603 12.84 -21.90 17.24
#